data_d8c90b4a697051fa47c6e9f3a25be958
#
_entry.id   d8c90b4a697051fa47c6e9f3a25be958
#
_cell.length_a   1.000
_cell.length_b   1.000
_cell.length_c   1.000
_cell.angle_alpha   90.00
_cell.angle_beta   90.00
_cell.angle_gamma   90.00
#
_symmetry.space_group_name_H-M   'P 1'
#
loop_
_entity.id
_entity.type
_entity.pdbx_description
1 polymer ?
#
loop_
_entity_poly.entity_id
_entity_poly.type
_entity_poly.pdbx_seq_one_letter_code
_entity_poly.pdbx_strand_id
1 'polypeptide(L)'
;MTGWPGGARAGAAFTFDFDAEEVWIGEDPANADKPGVLSQGTYGAKVAVPLVLDVLERRGVRATFFIPGRVAERHPDRVREIVAKGHEIAHHGYTHTSPLKLPPEEEERELVKGREILESFGVKVSGYRSPSWDLSPVTLGLLERYGFAYSSNLMDDIRPYRHDGSGVAEVPIQWILDDAPHFWFDAATWTKKISTVEEVRSIWEKEIVGIRDLGGAAVVTCHPQIIGRPGRIGFLEEFIAFVQDLDDVWIATTGELAEHAA
;
A
#
# COMPACT_ATOMS: atom_id res chain seq x y z
N MET A 1 17.07 12.61 -17.31
CA MET A 1 16.91 11.65 -16.20
C MET A 1 16.96 12.47 -14.91
N THR A 2 15.85 12.71 -14.28
CA THR A 2 15.81 13.29 -12.94
C THR A 2 16.41 12.24 -11.98
N GLY A 3 17.59 12.55 -11.41
CA GLY A 3 18.22 11.65 -10.44
C GLY A 3 17.45 11.66 -9.12
N TRP A 4 17.59 10.61 -8.33
CA TRP A 4 17.05 10.54 -6.98
C TRP A 4 17.73 11.58 -6.05
N PRO A 5 17.06 12.07 -5.00
CA PRO A 5 17.63 13.01 -4.05
C PRO A 5 18.93 12.53 -3.41
N GLY A 6 19.79 13.47 -3.06
CA GLY A 6 21.06 13.16 -2.39
C GLY A 6 22.07 12.38 -3.19
N GLY A 7 21.85 12.20 -4.50
CA GLY A 7 22.69 11.36 -5.35
C GLY A 7 22.42 9.87 -5.21
N ALA A 8 21.30 9.49 -4.60
CA ALA A 8 20.88 8.10 -4.51
C ALA A 8 20.72 7.48 -5.89
N ARG A 9 20.95 6.19 -5.99
CA ARG A 9 20.83 5.41 -7.22
C ARG A 9 19.40 4.94 -7.46
N ALA A 10 18.65 4.69 -6.39
CA ALA A 10 17.28 4.19 -6.42
C ALA A 10 16.41 4.82 -5.32
N GLY A 11 15.09 4.75 -5.50
CA GLY A 11 14.11 5.03 -4.46
C GLY A 11 13.55 3.76 -3.83
N ALA A 12 13.04 3.86 -2.61
CA ALA A 12 12.25 2.81 -1.97
C ALA A 12 11.12 3.39 -1.13
N ALA A 13 9.95 2.76 -1.14
CA ALA A 13 8.85 3.09 -0.25
C ALA A 13 8.34 1.84 0.47
N PHE A 14 8.07 1.99 1.76
CA PHE A 14 7.31 1.00 2.53
C PHE A 14 5.86 1.43 2.55
N THR A 15 4.98 0.58 2.06
CA THR A 15 3.55 0.86 1.96
C THR A 15 2.73 -0.18 2.70
N PHE A 16 1.61 0.26 3.25
CA PHE A 16 0.69 -0.60 3.98
C PHE A 16 -0.73 -0.42 3.47
N ASP A 17 -1.29 -1.47 2.90
CA ASP A 17 -2.70 -1.52 2.53
C ASP A 17 -3.48 -1.91 3.79
N PHE A 18 -4.03 -0.89 4.46
CA PHE A 18 -4.75 -1.07 5.73
C PHE A 18 -6.22 -1.38 5.48
N ASP A 19 -6.47 -2.60 4.99
CA ASP A 19 -7.80 -3.05 4.57
C ASP A 19 -8.69 -3.51 5.71
N ALA A 20 -8.08 -3.91 6.82
CA ALA A 20 -8.80 -4.50 7.95
C ALA A 20 -9.84 -5.55 7.48
N GLU A 21 -11.10 -5.42 7.91
CA GLU A 21 -12.17 -6.35 7.54
C GLU A 21 -12.65 -6.18 6.09
N GLU A 22 -12.40 -5.00 5.48
CA GLU A 22 -12.97 -4.67 4.17
C GLU A 22 -12.38 -5.51 3.04
N VAL A 23 -11.15 -6.04 3.16
CA VAL A 23 -10.60 -6.95 2.15
C VAL A 23 -11.50 -8.18 1.91
N TRP A 24 -12.11 -8.71 2.97
CA TRP A 24 -13.04 -9.85 2.85
C TRP A 24 -14.46 -9.43 2.47
N ILE A 25 -14.94 -8.28 2.99
CA ILE A 25 -16.30 -7.79 2.71
C ILE A 25 -16.39 -7.28 1.26
N GLY A 26 -15.36 -6.60 0.76
CA GLY A 26 -15.30 -6.13 -0.64
C GLY A 26 -15.15 -7.26 -1.65
N GLU A 27 -14.55 -8.38 -1.25
CA GLU A 27 -14.48 -9.58 -2.09
C GLU A 27 -15.86 -10.27 -2.19
N ASP A 28 -16.51 -10.51 -1.04
CA ASP A 28 -17.84 -11.10 -0.93
C ASP A 28 -18.60 -10.45 0.26
N PRO A 29 -19.67 -9.68 -0.01
CA PRO A 29 -20.47 -9.05 1.04
C PRO A 29 -21.02 -10.02 2.10
N ALA A 30 -21.22 -11.31 1.75
CA ALA A 30 -21.64 -12.34 2.69
C ALA A 30 -20.60 -12.62 3.80
N ASN A 31 -19.37 -12.14 3.66
CA ASN A 31 -18.37 -12.23 4.70
C ASN A 31 -18.66 -11.30 5.89
N ALA A 32 -19.53 -10.29 5.73
CA ALA A 32 -19.92 -9.37 6.81
C ALA A 32 -20.52 -10.10 8.02
N ASP A 33 -21.16 -11.25 7.79
CA ASP A 33 -21.79 -12.08 8.83
C ASP A 33 -20.90 -13.23 9.33
N LYS A 34 -19.59 -13.26 8.94
CA LYS A 34 -18.65 -14.32 9.30
C LYS A 34 -17.58 -13.82 10.29
N PRO A 35 -17.86 -13.85 11.62
CA PRO A 35 -16.96 -13.25 12.62
C PRO A 35 -15.57 -13.90 12.62
N GLY A 36 -15.46 -15.19 12.30
CA GLY A 36 -14.18 -15.88 12.18
C GLY A 36 -13.32 -15.33 11.05
N VAL A 37 -13.92 -15.01 9.90
CA VAL A 37 -13.25 -14.39 8.76
C VAL A 37 -12.83 -12.96 9.12
N LEU A 38 -13.76 -12.15 9.61
CA LEU A 38 -13.51 -10.73 9.94
C LEU A 38 -12.50 -10.55 11.06
N SER A 39 -12.38 -11.54 11.97
CA SER A 39 -11.39 -11.47 13.07
C SER A 39 -9.94 -11.34 12.58
N GLN A 40 -9.64 -11.76 11.37
CA GLN A 40 -8.32 -11.60 10.76
C GLN A 40 -8.04 -10.12 10.46
N GLY A 41 -9.03 -9.41 9.90
CA GLY A 41 -8.95 -7.97 9.66
C GLY A 41 -8.95 -7.16 10.95
N THR A 42 -9.83 -7.53 11.90
CA THR A 42 -9.84 -6.92 13.25
C THR A 42 -8.48 -7.03 13.94
N TYR A 43 -7.76 -8.17 13.76
CA TYR A 43 -6.38 -8.29 14.24
C TYR A 43 -5.46 -7.23 13.63
N GLY A 44 -5.61 -6.97 12.32
CA GLY A 44 -4.87 -5.94 11.61
C GLY A 44 -4.99 -4.59 12.31
N ALA A 45 -6.22 -4.13 12.52
CA ALA A 45 -6.49 -2.86 13.17
C ALA A 45 -6.12 -2.82 14.66
N LYS A 46 -6.44 -3.89 15.40
CA LYS A 46 -6.32 -3.92 16.85
C LYS A 46 -4.89 -4.12 17.34
N VAL A 47 -4.13 -4.98 16.67
CA VAL A 47 -2.82 -5.46 17.14
C VAL A 47 -1.71 -5.08 16.17
N ALA A 48 -1.91 -5.31 14.87
CA ALA A 48 -0.83 -5.21 13.91
C ALA A 48 -0.45 -3.76 13.56
N VAL A 49 -1.41 -2.86 13.37
CA VAL A 49 -1.12 -1.44 13.09
C VAL A 49 -0.24 -0.83 14.18
N PRO A 50 -0.54 -0.96 15.51
CA PRO A 50 0.37 -0.51 16.55
C PRO A 50 1.79 -1.10 16.43
N LEU A 51 1.91 -2.40 16.18
CA LEU A 51 3.22 -3.05 16.05
C LEU A 51 4.01 -2.53 14.84
N VAL A 52 3.33 -2.32 13.70
CA VAL A 52 3.94 -1.73 12.50
C VAL A 52 4.42 -0.31 12.79
N LEU A 53 3.58 0.52 13.42
CA LEU A 53 3.93 1.89 13.77
C LEU A 53 5.13 1.96 14.73
N ASP A 54 5.23 1.04 15.69
CA ASP A 54 6.38 0.94 16.59
C ASP A 54 7.67 0.56 15.83
N VAL A 55 7.58 -0.33 14.84
CA VAL A 55 8.72 -0.68 13.97
C VAL A 55 9.18 0.54 13.17
N LEU A 56 8.24 1.22 12.50
CA LEU A 56 8.54 2.40 11.68
C LEU A 56 9.16 3.52 12.51
N GLU A 57 8.66 3.75 13.73
CA GLU A 57 9.22 4.75 14.67
C GLU A 57 10.64 4.38 15.10
N ARG A 58 10.90 3.13 15.52
CA ARG A 58 12.25 2.68 15.89
C ARG A 58 13.25 2.80 14.74
N ARG A 59 12.79 2.57 13.51
CA ARG A 59 13.63 2.67 12.31
C ARG A 59 13.70 4.09 11.73
N GLY A 60 12.91 5.04 12.25
CA GLY A 60 12.87 6.42 11.76
C GLY A 60 12.38 6.52 10.30
N VAL A 61 11.51 5.62 9.85
CA VAL A 61 11.00 5.55 8.49
C VAL A 61 9.56 6.08 8.41
N ARG A 62 9.32 7.01 7.48
CA ARG A 62 7.95 7.37 7.08
C ARG A 62 7.46 6.39 6.01
N ALA A 63 6.21 5.99 6.11
CA ALA A 63 5.57 5.06 5.20
C ALA A 63 4.30 5.67 4.60
N THR A 64 3.74 5.03 3.58
CA THR A 64 2.44 5.37 3.01
C THR A 64 1.42 4.31 3.42
N PHE A 65 0.30 4.76 3.98
CA PHE A 65 -0.83 3.88 4.30
C PHE A 65 -1.96 4.14 3.30
N PHE A 66 -2.27 3.14 2.48
CA PHE A 66 -3.43 3.13 1.61
C PHE A 66 -4.61 2.58 2.42
N ILE A 67 -5.65 3.40 2.61
CA ILE A 67 -6.73 3.08 3.55
C ILE A 67 -8.09 3.20 2.84
N PRO A 68 -8.93 2.14 2.86
CA PRO A 68 -10.31 2.25 2.42
C PRO A 68 -11.10 3.20 3.34
N GLY A 69 -11.97 4.03 2.75
CA GLY A 69 -12.75 5.00 3.54
C GLY A 69 -13.57 4.33 4.64
N ARG A 70 -14.16 3.16 4.38
CA ARG A 70 -14.93 2.41 5.38
C ARG A 70 -14.07 1.87 6.53
N VAL A 71 -12.80 1.54 6.27
CA VAL A 71 -11.84 1.20 7.33
C VAL A 71 -11.57 2.40 8.21
N ALA A 72 -11.42 3.59 7.62
CA ALA A 72 -11.23 4.82 8.38
C ALA A 72 -12.44 5.16 9.26
N GLU A 73 -13.67 4.92 8.78
CA GLU A 73 -14.89 5.07 9.60
C GLU A 73 -14.94 4.05 10.74
N ARG A 74 -14.53 2.80 10.51
CA ARG A 74 -14.59 1.71 11.49
C ARG A 74 -13.46 1.80 12.53
N HIS A 75 -12.30 2.25 12.14
CA HIS A 75 -11.08 2.31 12.97
C HIS A 75 -10.46 3.71 13.05
N PRO A 76 -11.26 4.76 13.38
CA PRO A 76 -10.80 6.15 13.30
C PRO A 76 -9.61 6.45 14.20
N ASP A 77 -9.48 5.76 15.34
CA ASP A 77 -8.36 5.96 16.25
C ASP A 77 -7.04 5.47 15.65
N ARG A 78 -7.06 4.40 14.87
CA ARG A 78 -5.88 3.90 14.15
C ARG A 78 -5.44 4.86 13.07
N VAL A 79 -6.38 5.44 12.33
CA VAL A 79 -6.05 6.46 11.31
C VAL A 79 -5.43 7.70 11.97
N ARG A 80 -6.01 8.18 13.09
CA ARG A 80 -5.43 9.31 13.85
C ARG A 80 -4.02 9.02 14.34
N GLU A 81 -3.76 7.79 14.79
CA GLU A 81 -2.43 7.36 15.24
C GLU A 81 -1.41 7.37 14.09
N ILE A 82 -1.79 6.84 12.91
CA ILE A 82 -0.96 6.86 11.69
C ILE A 82 -0.63 8.31 11.29
N VAL A 83 -1.64 9.18 11.26
CA VAL A 83 -1.48 10.62 10.96
C VAL A 83 -0.57 11.32 11.98
N ALA A 84 -0.79 11.08 13.27
CA ALA A 84 -0.02 11.69 14.36
C ALA A 84 1.46 11.32 14.32
N LYS A 85 1.80 10.14 13.79
CA LYS A 85 3.19 9.68 13.58
C LYS A 85 3.80 10.19 12.26
N GLY A 86 3.08 11.01 11.48
CA GLY A 86 3.60 11.68 10.29
C GLY A 86 3.73 10.81 9.05
N HIS A 87 2.99 9.71 8.99
CA HIS A 87 2.91 8.87 7.79
C HIS A 87 1.96 9.47 6.75
N GLU A 88 2.19 9.15 5.48
CA GLU A 88 1.30 9.53 4.40
C GLU A 88 0.05 8.67 4.43
N ILE A 89 -1.12 9.33 4.25
CA ILE A 89 -2.40 8.66 4.01
C ILE A 89 -2.74 8.78 2.53
N ALA A 90 -3.05 7.65 1.92
CA ALA A 90 -3.46 7.55 0.53
C ALA A 90 -4.78 6.76 0.41
N HIS A 91 -5.46 6.93 -0.71
CA HIS A 91 -6.78 6.37 -0.97
C HIS A 91 -6.71 4.91 -1.43
N HIS A 92 -7.60 4.05 -0.91
CA HIS A 92 -7.70 2.64 -1.29
C HIS A 92 -9.16 2.19 -1.55
N GLY A 93 -9.92 2.98 -2.31
CA GLY A 93 -11.36 2.79 -2.44
C GLY A 93 -12.13 3.25 -1.19
N TYR A 94 -13.46 3.07 -1.20
CA TYR A 94 -14.27 3.25 -0.01
C TYR A 94 -14.60 1.90 0.63
N THR A 95 -15.10 0.94 -0.15
CA THR A 95 -15.53 -0.40 0.31
C THR A 95 -14.54 -1.51 0.00
N HIS A 96 -13.34 -1.19 -0.44
CA HIS A 96 -12.36 -2.16 -0.93
C HIS A 96 -12.90 -3.04 -2.08
N THR A 97 -13.80 -2.50 -2.89
CA THR A 97 -14.30 -3.17 -4.09
C THR A 97 -13.45 -2.79 -5.29
N SER A 98 -12.99 -3.78 -6.07
CA SER A 98 -12.24 -3.51 -7.30
C SER A 98 -13.03 -2.62 -8.26
N PRO A 99 -12.43 -1.55 -8.83
CA PRO A 99 -13.10 -0.66 -9.78
C PRO A 99 -13.61 -1.39 -11.01
N LEU A 100 -13.01 -2.51 -11.39
CA LEU A 100 -13.53 -3.35 -12.50
C LEU A 100 -14.91 -3.97 -12.24
N LYS A 101 -15.33 -4.04 -10.98
CA LYS A 101 -16.64 -4.56 -10.57
C LYS A 101 -17.71 -3.48 -10.44
N LEU A 102 -17.34 -2.21 -10.61
CA LEU A 102 -18.20 -1.06 -10.37
C LEU A 102 -18.62 -0.41 -11.70
N PRO A 103 -19.89 0.02 -11.83
CA PRO A 103 -20.26 0.98 -12.86
C PRO A 103 -19.48 2.30 -12.67
N PRO A 104 -19.23 3.07 -13.75
CA PRO A 104 -18.46 4.33 -13.65
C PRO A 104 -18.94 5.31 -12.58
N GLU A 105 -20.26 5.46 -12.42
CA GLU A 105 -20.86 6.37 -11.47
C GLU A 105 -20.70 5.87 -10.01
N GLU A 106 -20.58 4.56 -9.82
CA GLU A 106 -20.32 3.96 -8.52
C GLU A 106 -18.85 4.13 -8.16
N GLU A 107 -17.94 3.88 -9.11
CA GLU A 107 -16.51 4.11 -8.92
C GLU A 107 -16.23 5.57 -8.54
N GLU A 108 -16.87 6.53 -9.22
CA GLU A 108 -16.76 7.95 -8.88
C GLU A 108 -17.26 8.23 -7.46
N ARG A 109 -18.39 7.65 -7.04
CA ARG A 109 -18.90 7.78 -5.66
C ARG A 109 -17.97 7.19 -4.62
N GLU A 110 -17.39 6.01 -4.88
CA GLU A 110 -16.40 5.36 -4.02
C GLU A 110 -15.15 6.25 -3.84
N LEU A 111 -14.65 6.81 -4.95
CA LEU A 111 -13.49 7.68 -4.96
C LEU A 111 -13.75 8.96 -4.14
N VAL A 112 -14.85 9.65 -4.42
CA VAL A 112 -15.18 10.92 -3.74
C VAL A 112 -15.42 10.69 -2.25
N LYS A 113 -16.26 9.71 -1.91
CA LYS A 113 -16.60 9.42 -0.52
C LYS A 113 -15.39 8.97 0.30
N GLY A 114 -14.58 8.07 -0.25
CA GLY A 114 -13.38 7.60 0.42
C GLY A 114 -12.42 8.75 0.73
N ARG A 115 -12.21 9.64 -0.25
CA ARG A 115 -11.36 10.82 -0.08
C ARG A 115 -11.88 11.78 0.98
N GLU A 116 -13.17 12.13 0.94
CA GLU A 116 -13.79 13.04 1.92
C GLU A 116 -13.60 12.53 3.36
N ILE A 117 -13.78 11.22 3.56
CA ILE A 117 -13.59 10.61 4.87
C ILE A 117 -12.13 10.69 5.30
N LEU A 118 -11.19 10.32 4.44
CA LEU A 118 -9.76 10.37 4.78
C LEU A 118 -9.27 11.80 5.03
N GLU A 119 -9.71 12.78 4.24
CA GLU A 119 -9.35 14.19 4.44
C GLU A 119 -9.98 14.79 5.71
N SER A 120 -11.05 14.20 6.25
CA SER A 120 -11.63 14.61 7.55
C SER A 120 -10.68 14.42 8.74
N PHE A 121 -9.60 13.63 8.57
CA PHE A 121 -8.53 13.48 9.55
C PHE A 121 -7.48 14.60 9.50
N GLY A 122 -7.69 15.64 8.67
CA GLY A 122 -6.82 16.81 8.58
C GLY A 122 -5.60 16.62 7.68
N VAL A 123 -5.63 15.63 6.80
CA VAL A 123 -4.57 15.34 5.82
C VAL A 123 -5.03 15.64 4.40
N LYS A 124 -4.09 15.87 3.50
CA LYS A 124 -4.36 15.92 2.06
C LYS A 124 -4.14 14.54 1.47
N VAL A 125 -5.14 14.02 0.77
CA VAL A 125 -5.07 12.73 0.07
C VAL A 125 -4.75 12.99 -1.40
N SER A 126 -3.54 12.66 -1.82
CA SER A 126 -3.06 12.88 -3.19
C SER A 126 -2.70 11.61 -3.94
N GLY A 127 -2.64 10.48 -3.26
CA GLY A 127 -2.32 9.17 -3.85
C GLY A 127 -3.50 8.23 -3.88
N TYR A 128 -3.49 7.36 -4.89
CA TYR A 128 -4.50 6.32 -5.07
C TYR A 128 -3.86 4.97 -5.36
N ARG A 129 -4.33 3.95 -4.66
CA ARG A 129 -4.14 2.54 -4.99
C ARG A 129 -5.50 1.88 -5.04
N SER A 130 -5.81 1.17 -6.11
CA SER A 130 -7.08 0.48 -6.21
C SER A 130 -7.04 -0.85 -5.43
N PRO A 131 -8.16 -1.27 -4.85
CA PRO A 131 -8.31 -2.66 -4.43
C PRO A 131 -7.99 -3.62 -5.59
N SER A 132 -7.15 -4.64 -5.33
CA SER A 132 -6.69 -5.61 -6.34
C SER A 132 -5.74 -5.06 -7.42
N TRP A 133 -5.27 -3.81 -7.28
CA TRP A 133 -4.28 -3.16 -8.16
C TRP A 133 -4.67 -3.10 -9.63
N ASP A 134 -5.95 -3.03 -9.93
CA ASP A 134 -6.43 -2.91 -11.30
C ASP A 134 -7.20 -1.61 -11.50
N LEU A 135 -7.25 -1.11 -12.72
CA LEU A 135 -7.87 0.14 -13.08
C LEU A 135 -9.01 -0.13 -14.07
N SER A 136 -10.14 0.54 -13.88
CA SER A 136 -11.19 0.60 -14.89
C SER A 136 -10.80 1.55 -16.02
N PRO A 137 -11.51 1.53 -17.15
CA PRO A 137 -11.28 2.48 -18.24
C PRO A 137 -11.47 3.95 -17.85
N VAL A 138 -12.16 4.24 -16.73
CA VAL A 138 -12.45 5.61 -16.29
C VAL A 138 -11.58 6.06 -15.10
N THR A 139 -10.89 5.15 -14.42
CA THR A 139 -10.14 5.43 -13.19
C THR A 139 -9.17 6.61 -13.36
N LEU A 140 -8.28 6.59 -14.36
CA LEU A 140 -7.29 7.66 -14.55
C LEU A 140 -7.95 9.01 -14.80
N GLY A 141 -9.02 9.05 -15.58
CA GLY A 141 -9.78 10.28 -15.81
C GLY A 141 -10.45 10.82 -14.54
N LEU A 142 -10.90 9.94 -13.65
CA LEU A 142 -11.43 10.34 -12.34
C LEU A 142 -10.31 10.86 -11.44
N LEU A 143 -9.17 10.19 -11.38
CA LEU A 143 -8.02 10.65 -10.59
C LEU A 143 -7.58 12.06 -11.01
N GLU A 144 -7.47 12.30 -12.30
CA GLU A 144 -7.12 13.62 -12.84
C GLU A 144 -8.18 14.68 -12.50
N ARG A 145 -9.47 14.37 -12.75
CA ARG A 145 -10.60 15.27 -12.45
C ARG A 145 -10.62 15.69 -10.98
N TYR A 146 -10.35 14.78 -10.08
CA TYR A 146 -10.35 15.05 -8.64
C TYR A 146 -8.99 15.47 -8.09
N GLY A 147 -7.97 15.67 -8.94
CA GLY A 147 -6.68 16.25 -8.58
C GLY A 147 -5.81 15.34 -7.72
N PHE A 148 -5.89 14.03 -7.94
CA PHE A 148 -4.90 13.09 -7.41
C PHE A 148 -3.57 13.30 -8.13
N ALA A 149 -2.47 13.26 -7.38
CA ALA A 149 -1.13 13.46 -7.90
C ALA A 149 -0.54 12.18 -8.49
N TYR A 150 -0.89 11.03 -7.90
CA TYR A 150 -0.35 9.75 -8.33
C TYR A 150 -1.31 8.57 -8.14
N SER A 151 -1.06 7.55 -8.96
CA SER A 151 -1.53 6.18 -8.91
C SER A 151 -0.37 5.26 -8.51
N SER A 152 -0.64 4.12 -7.87
CA SER A 152 0.35 3.09 -7.55
C SER A 152 -0.27 1.71 -7.75
N ASN A 153 -0.40 1.28 -9.01
CA ASN A 153 -1.18 0.12 -9.43
C ASN A 153 -0.51 -0.71 -10.53
N LEU A 154 0.16 -0.07 -11.49
CA LEU A 154 0.68 -0.75 -12.68
C LEU A 154 2.07 -1.34 -12.44
N MET A 155 2.44 -2.32 -13.29
CA MET A 155 3.63 -3.15 -13.13
C MET A 155 4.50 -3.18 -14.40
N ASP A 156 4.31 -2.20 -15.27
CA ASP A 156 4.92 -2.14 -16.60
C ASP A 156 6.27 -1.41 -16.64
N ASP A 157 6.66 -0.77 -15.53
CA ASP A 157 7.99 -0.16 -15.35
C ASP A 157 8.50 -0.39 -13.91
N ILE A 158 9.75 -0.04 -13.67
CA ILE A 158 10.39 0.02 -12.35
C ILE A 158 10.67 1.46 -11.89
N ARG A 159 10.36 2.46 -12.71
CA ARG A 159 10.54 3.89 -12.42
C ARG A 159 9.20 4.59 -12.42
N PRO A 160 9.00 5.57 -11.53
CA PRO A 160 7.84 6.43 -11.63
C PRO A 160 7.81 7.16 -12.98
N TYR A 161 6.63 7.20 -13.59
CA TYR A 161 6.39 7.86 -14.86
C TYR A 161 5.06 8.60 -14.87
N ARG A 162 4.82 9.46 -15.85
CA ARG A 162 3.51 10.09 -16.02
C ARG A 162 2.71 9.34 -17.07
N HIS A 163 1.41 9.17 -16.80
CA HIS A 163 0.51 8.61 -17.78
C HIS A 163 0.37 9.54 -18.98
N ASP A 164 0.39 8.98 -20.20
CA ASP A 164 0.23 9.74 -21.44
C ASP A 164 -1.06 10.58 -21.41
N GLY A 165 -0.91 11.90 -21.61
CA GLY A 165 -2.05 12.82 -21.65
C GLY A 165 -2.69 13.11 -20.28
N SER A 166 -2.10 12.66 -19.18
CA SER A 166 -2.59 12.91 -17.82
C SER A 166 -1.51 13.57 -16.94
N GLY A 167 -1.96 14.37 -15.97
CA GLY A 167 -1.09 14.91 -14.92
C GLY A 167 -0.77 13.91 -13.80
N VAL A 168 -1.41 12.75 -13.79
CA VAL A 168 -1.24 11.72 -12.76
C VAL A 168 0.06 10.95 -13.00
N ALA A 169 0.89 10.83 -11.95
CA ALA A 169 2.06 9.98 -11.99
C ALA A 169 1.68 8.52 -11.66
N GLU A 170 2.36 7.55 -12.25
CA GLU A 170 2.36 6.18 -11.78
C GLU A 170 3.61 5.93 -10.95
N VAL A 171 3.45 5.31 -9.78
CA VAL A 171 4.53 4.74 -8.99
C VAL A 171 4.37 3.23 -9.04
N PRO A 172 5.12 2.56 -9.94
CA PRO A 172 4.90 1.14 -10.22
C PRO A 172 5.11 0.25 -9.00
N ILE A 173 4.31 -0.81 -8.94
CA ILE A 173 4.34 -1.84 -7.90
C ILE A 173 4.56 -3.21 -8.52
N GLN A 174 4.71 -4.24 -7.70
CA GLN A 174 4.81 -5.62 -8.21
C GLN A 174 4.47 -6.63 -7.12
N TRP A 175 3.80 -7.70 -7.53
CA TRP A 175 3.40 -8.79 -6.65
C TRP A 175 4.57 -9.44 -5.90
N ILE A 176 5.79 -9.39 -6.44
CA ILE A 176 6.96 -10.01 -5.81
C ILE A 176 7.36 -9.31 -4.50
N LEU A 177 7.06 -8.00 -4.37
CA LEU A 177 7.32 -7.18 -3.17
C LEU A 177 6.05 -6.97 -2.32
N ASP A 178 5.00 -7.74 -2.54
CA ASP A 178 3.78 -7.76 -1.73
C ASP A 178 3.81 -8.95 -0.77
N ASP A 179 3.41 -8.75 0.48
CA ASP A 179 3.38 -9.82 1.50
C ASP A 179 2.25 -10.83 1.28
N ALA A 180 1.16 -10.45 0.60
CA ALA A 180 0.01 -11.32 0.41
C ALA A 180 0.31 -12.55 -0.47
N PRO A 181 0.98 -12.45 -1.64
CA PRO A 181 1.36 -13.62 -2.42
C PRO A 181 2.17 -14.67 -1.65
N HIS A 182 2.93 -14.22 -0.67
CA HIS A 182 3.85 -15.06 0.09
C HIS A 182 3.23 -15.65 1.38
N PHE A 183 2.40 -14.87 2.08
CA PHE A 183 1.98 -15.21 3.43
C PHE A 183 0.47 -15.37 3.62
N TRP A 184 -0.33 -14.99 2.62
CA TRP A 184 -1.78 -15.13 2.72
C TRP A 184 -2.19 -16.60 2.57
N PHE A 185 -2.97 -17.09 3.53
CA PHE A 185 -3.64 -18.38 3.44
C PHE A 185 -5.10 -18.17 3.02
N ASP A 186 -5.50 -18.84 1.94
CA ASP A 186 -6.89 -18.86 1.51
C ASP A 186 -7.58 -20.12 2.03
N ALA A 187 -8.44 -19.93 3.02
CA ALA A 187 -9.21 -21.01 3.62
C ALA A 187 -10.31 -21.58 2.70
N ALA A 188 -10.70 -20.85 1.65
CA ALA A 188 -11.71 -21.33 0.70
C ALA A 188 -11.16 -22.42 -0.23
N THR A 189 -9.92 -22.25 -0.66
CA THR A 189 -9.30 -23.17 -1.63
C THR A 189 -8.36 -24.20 -1.00
N TRP A 190 -7.79 -23.93 0.18
CA TRP A 190 -6.78 -24.75 0.86
C TRP A 190 -5.54 -25.07 0.01
N THR A 191 -5.29 -24.28 -1.02
CA THR A 191 -4.25 -24.56 -2.02
C THR A 191 -3.00 -23.72 -1.83
N LYS A 192 -3.07 -22.60 -1.10
CA LYS A 192 -1.95 -21.69 -0.92
C LYS A 192 -1.10 -22.07 0.29
N LYS A 193 0.18 -22.33 0.05
CA LYS A 193 1.17 -22.56 1.11
C LYS A 193 1.65 -21.22 1.66
N ILE A 194 1.72 -21.07 2.98
CA ILE A 194 2.39 -19.95 3.62
C ILE A 194 3.91 -20.18 3.51
N SER A 195 4.62 -19.21 2.91
CA SER A 195 6.08 -19.23 2.81
C SER A 195 6.75 -19.01 4.16
N THR A 196 8.00 -19.44 4.29
CA THR A 196 8.82 -19.07 5.45
C THR A 196 9.35 -17.63 5.30
N VAL A 197 9.72 -17.02 6.42
CA VAL A 197 10.33 -15.68 6.41
C VAL A 197 11.64 -15.68 5.62
N GLU A 198 12.43 -16.74 5.71
CA GLU A 198 13.71 -16.88 5.01
C GLU A 198 13.54 -16.91 3.48
N GLU A 199 12.52 -17.64 2.99
CA GLU A 199 12.18 -17.65 1.57
C GLU A 199 11.83 -16.24 1.07
N VAL A 200 10.93 -15.54 1.77
CA VAL A 200 10.49 -14.20 1.39
C VAL A 200 11.62 -13.19 1.50
N ARG A 201 12.42 -13.24 2.56
CA ARG A 201 13.62 -12.42 2.73
C ARG A 201 14.54 -12.56 1.51
N SER A 202 14.87 -13.77 1.13
CA SER A 202 15.77 -14.02 -0.02
C SER A 202 15.21 -13.45 -1.33
N ILE A 203 13.89 -13.48 -1.52
CA ILE A 203 13.22 -12.92 -2.68
C ILE A 203 13.30 -11.40 -2.65
N TRP A 204 12.85 -10.79 -1.56
CA TRP A 204 12.74 -9.33 -1.43
C TRP A 204 14.09 -8.63 -1.46
N GLU A 205 15.12 -9.18 -0.77
CA GLU A 205 16.47 -8.62 -0.80
C GLU A 205 17.06 -8.60 -2.21
N LYS A 206 16.88 -9.69 -2.98
CA LYS A 206 17.35 -9.75 -4.36
C LYS A 206 16.61 -8.79 -5.28
N GLU A 207 15.30 -8.66 -5.10
CA GLU A 207 14.48 -7.77 -5.91
C GLU A 207 14.85 -6.30 -5.66
N ILE A 208 14.98 -5.89 -4.39
CA ILE A 208 15.44 -4.53 -4.03
C ILE A 208 16.81 -4.22 -4.65
N VAL A 209 17.77 -5.14 -4.52
CA VAL A 209 19.11 -4.95 -5.09
C VAL A 209 19.03 -4.84 -6.62
N GLY A 210 18.23 -5.68 -7.28
CA GLY A 210 18.02 -5.62 -8.71
C GLY A 210 17.42 -4.30 -9.18
N ILE A 211 16.37 -3.82 -8.52
CA ILE A 211 15.75 -2.53 -8.81
C ILE A 211 16.74 -1.38 -8.58
N ARG A 212 17.50 -1.42 -7.46
CA ARG A 212 18.56 -0.45 -7.17
C ARG A 212 19.60 -0.41 -8.30
N ASP A 213 20.07 -1.55 -8.76
CA ASP A 213 21.08 -1.64 -9.81
C ASP A 213 20.61 -1.10 -11.16
N LEU A 214 19.32 -1.16 -11.40
CA LEU A 214 18.66 -0.59 -12.59
C LEU A 214 18.22 0.87 -12.40
N GLY A 215 18.35 1.45 -11.20
CA GLY A 215 18.01 2.85 -10.91
C GLY A 215 16.50 3.11 -10.80
N GLY A 216 15.74 2.10 -10.37
CA GLY A 216 14.28 2.15 -10.21
C GLY A 216 13.82 2.63 -8.84
N ALA A 217 12.53 2.41 -8.56
CA ALA A 217 11.90 2.59 -7.27
C ALA A 217 11.27 1.29 -6.79
N ALA A 218 11.66 0.82 -5.61
CA ALA A 218 11.07 -0.36 -5.00
C ALA A 218 9.91 0.03 -4.09
N VAL A 219 8.71 -0.44 -4.39
CA VAL A 219 7.53 -0.25 -3.54
C VAL A 219 7.21 -1.56 -2.86
N VAL A 220 7.51 -1.62 -1.56
CA VAL A 220 7.20 -2.78 -0.72
C VAL A 220 5.78 -2.62 -0.19
N THR A 221 4.92 -3.58 -0.50
CA THR A 221 3.52 -3.57 -0.06
C THR A 221 3.31 -4.61 1.02
N CYS A 222 2.76 -4.17 2.13
CA CYS A 222 2.43 -5.03 3.26
C CYS A 222 0.99 -4.80 3.70
N HIS A 223 0.38 -5.83 4.26
CA HIS A 223 -0.94 -5.75 4.87
C HIS A 223 -0.78 -5.95 6.38
N PRO A 224 -1.23 -5.01 7.23
CA PRO A 224 -1.04 -5.14 8.69
C PRO A 224 -1.47 -6.51 9.24
N GLN A 225 -2.60 -7.04 8.78
CA GLN A 225 -3.11 -8.35 9.20
C GLN A 225 -2.21 -9.53 8.79
N ILE A 226 -1.28 -9.32 7.84
CA ILE A 226 -0.36 -10.32 7.31
C ILE A 226 1.03 -10.14 7.93
N ILE A 227 1.70 -9.00 7.67
CA ILE A 227 3.07 -8.75 8.12
C ILE A 227 3.16 -8.55 9.64
N GLY A 228 2.10 -8.04 10.27
CA GLY A 228 2.05 -7.76 11.71
C GLY A 228 1.82 -8.98 12.60
N ARG A 229 1.93 -10.20 12.07
CA ARG A 229 1.87 -11.42 12.89
C ARG A 229 3.16 -11.62 13.68
N PRO A 230 3.10 -12.24 14.89
CA PRO A 230 4.27 -12.37 15.78
C PRO A 230 5.52 -12.96 15.11
N GLY A 231 5.34 -13.91 14.19
CA GLY A 231 6.46 -14.54 13.47
C GLY A 231 7.00 -13.72 12.28
N ARG A 232 6.41 -12.54 11.96
CA ARG A 232 6.77 -11.74 10.78
C ARG A 232 7.12 -10.30 11.09
N ILE A 233 6.61 -9.75 12.19
CA ILE A 233 6.86 -8.34 12.54
C ILE A 233 8.36 -8.05 12.74
N GLY A 234 9.13 -9.00 13.28
CA GLY A 234 10.59 -8.90 13.37
C GLY A 234 11.26 -8.89 12.00
N PHE A 235 10.74 -9.66 11.05
CA PHE A 235 11.24 -9.64 9.67
C PHE A 235 11.03 -8.27 9.00
N LEU A 236 9.90 -7.62 9.21
CA LEU A 236 9.67 -6.27 8.71
C LEU A 236 10.76 -5.31 9.21
N GLU A 237 11.08 -5.35 10.51
CA GLU A 237 12.11 -4.48 11.08
C GLU A 237 13.50 -4.76 10.51
N GLU A 238 13.88 -6.03 10.38
CA GLU A 238 15.14 -6.46 9.80
C GLU A 238 15.24 -6.10 8.30
N PHE A 239 14.14 -6.20 7.57
CA PHE A 239 14.12 -5.85 6.16
C PHE A 239 14.23 -4.34 5.92
N ILE A 240 13.57 -3.52 6.76
CA ILE A 240 13.77 -2.07 6.73
C ILE A 240 15.24 -1.74 7.02
N ALA A 241 15.86 -2.40 8.02
CA ALA A 241 17.29 -2.23 8.32
C ALA A 241 18.17 -2.56 7.11
N PHE A 242 17.92 -3.69 6.46
CA PHE A 242 18.63 -4.08 5.24
C PHE A 242 18.56 -3.02 4.15
N VAL A 243 17.37 -2.45 3.89
CA VAL A 243 17.22 -1.39 2.88
C VAL A 243 17.94 -0.10 3.31
N GLN A 244 17.94 0.22 4.60
CA GLN A 244 18.69 1.38 5.13
C GLN A 244 20.22 1.21 5.03
N ASP A 245 20.72 -0.03 5.09
CA ASP A 245 22.14 -0.34 4.93
C ASP A 245 22.61 -0.27 3.45
N LEU A 246 21.69 -0.10 2.51
CA LEU A 246 21.99 0.23 1.13
C LEU A 246 22.18 1.75 1.00
N ASP A 247 23.41 2.23 1.16
CA ASP A 247 23.77 3.66 1.25
C ASP A 247 23.28 4.53 0.08
N ASP A 248 22.98 3.92 -1.07
CA ASP A 248 22.55 4.57 -2.30
C ASP A 248 21.05 4.39 -2.61
N VAL A 249 20.24 4.00 -1.61
CA VAL A 249 18.78 3.92 -1.70
C VAL A 249 18.14 5.03 -0.86
N TRP A 250 17.34 5.85 -1.53
CA TRP A 250 16.54 6.88 -0.87
C TRP A 250 15.19 6.32 -0.41
N ILE A 251 14.98 6.20 0.90
CA ILE A 251 13.70 5.76 1.46
C ILE A 251 12.78 6.96 1.61
N ALA A 252 11.59 6.86 1.02
CA ALA A 252 10.61 7.93 0.92
C ALA A 252 9.17 7.43 1.04
N THR A 253 8.20 8.32 1.11
CA THR A 253 6.79 7.96 0.90
C THR A 253 6.50 7.77 -0.59
N THR A 254 5.36 7.14 -0.92
CA THR A 254 4.98 6.96 -2.33
C THR A 254 4.73 8.30 -3.01
N GLY A 255 4.16 9.28 -2.30
CA GLY A 255 3.98 10.63 -2.81
C GLY A 255 5.29 11.33 -3.15
N GLU A 256 6.32 11.18 -2.29
CA GLU A 256 7.66 11.71 -2.57
C GLU A 256 8.31 11.01 -3.77
N LEU A 257 8.15 9.70 -3.95
CA LEU A 257 8.61 9.00 -5.16
C LEU A 257 7.90 9.52 -6.43
N ALA A 258 6.61 9.81 -6.34
CA ALA A 258 5.80 10.31 -7.46
C ALA A 258 6.28 11.68 -7.97
N GLU A 259 6.89 12.52 -7.12
CA GLU A 259 7.47 13.80 -7.53
C GLU A 259 8.65 13.64 -8.51
N HIS A 260 9.25 12.45 -8.57
CA HIS A 260 10.34 12.10 -9.47
C HIS A 260 9.90 11.38 -10.76
N ALA A 261 8.59 11.30 -11.03
CA ALA A 261 8.03 10.76 -12.26
C ALA A 261 8.53 11.57 -13.48
N ALA A 262 9.02 10.85 -14.48
CA ALA A 262 9.55 11.44 -15.74
C ALA A 262 8.41 11.74 -16.75
#